data_d586086baa9ca43fdb3c45953003ae53
#
_entry.id   d586086baa9ca43fdb3c45953003ae53
#
_cell.length_a   1.000
_cell.length_b   1.000
_cell.length_c   1.000
_cell.angle_alpha   90.00
_cell.angle_beta   90.00
_cell.angle_gamma   90.00
#
_symmetry.space_group_name_H-M   'P 1'
#
loop_
_entity.id
_entity.type
_entity.pdbx_description
1 polymer ?
#
loop_
_entity_poly.entity_id
_entity_poly.type
_entity_poly.pdbx_seq_one_letter_code
_entity_poly.pdbx_strand_id
1 'polypeptide(L)'
;ISPCMFANPIHGKSELLIFGGENTVLKPSQSNKSATTTVFYNDLLSFNTANHVWKKITSQNSPMPRSSAASCAHPSGIALVHGGEFSSPKQNTFYHYSDTWLLDCSTKEWTKIDQKNGPSARSGHRMTVWKNYILLHGGFRDLGTSTTYLDDLWCFDITSYKWKQIGFPSNHSVPDARSGHSFIPTQDGAILWGGYCKVKAKKNLQKGKILSDCWYLKMSSDLGNIRWERRKKQGFQPSARVGCSMAYHKGRGVLFGGVYDFEETEESLDSNFYNDLFSYQVETNRWYNCSLRPQRKAKKVAINKNKNKDDELEEILNSILKKNNINTDEEDSEAVKSELAKLNDESDAEESDADEAAEKPETTFTTKLPHSRFNAATTVVDDNLFIYGGIWECGDREFSLDSFYSIDLNKLDGVTVYWENLDEVERAEQEGVVDSDYEDEEDEDDDEDEDEDEDDD
;
A
#
# COMPACT_ATOMS: atom_id res chain seq x y z
N ILE A 1 7.98 -2.56 7.73
CA ILE A 1 8.24 -1.44 6.82
C ILE A 1 8.69 -1.98 5.48
N SER A 2 8.20 -1.41 4.37
CA SER A 2 8.63 -1.68 2.99
C SER A 2 8.74 -3.15 2.56
N PRO A 3 7.74 -4.02 2.89
CA PRO A 3 7.70 -5.38 2.36
C PRO A 3 7.25 -5.38 0.90
N CYS A 4 7.43 -6.51 0.22
CA CYS A 4 6.67 -6.82 -0.98
C CYS A 4 5.26 -7.28 -0.60
N MET A 5 4.23 -6.72 -1.20
CA MET A 5 2.84 -7.11 -0.94
C MET A 5 2.07 -7.17 -2.26
N PHE A 6 1.45 -8.29 -2.55
CA PHE A 6 0.70 -8.51 -3.79
C PHE A 6 -0.41 -9.55 -3.61
N ALA A 7 -1.44 -9.44 -4.43
CA ALA A 7 -2.50 -10.44 -4.51
C ALA A 7 -2.00 -11.70 -5.23
N ASN A 8 -2.45 -12.87 -4.78
CA ASN A 8 -2.24 -14.09 -5.55
C ASN A 8 -2.92 -13.94 -6.92
N PRO A 9 -2.17 -14.06 -8.02
CA PRO A 9 -2.70 -13.80 -9.37
C PRO A 9 -3.58 -14.93 -9.92
N ILE A 10 -3.62 -16.09 -9.25
CA ILE A 10 -4.40 -17.24 -9.68
C ILE A 10 -5.89 -16.95 -9.50
N HIS A 11 -6.66 -17.16 -10.56
CA HIS A 11 -8.10 -16.95 -10.54
C HIS A 11 -8.78 -17.75 -9.42
N GLY A 12 -9.67 -17.11 -8.69
CA GLY A 12 -10.41 -17.73 -7.59
C GLY A 12 -9.63 -17.87 -6.28
N LYS A 13 -8.39 -17.41 -6.20
CA LYS A 13 -7.61 -17.36 -4.96
C LYS A 13 -7.77 -16.01 -4.27
N SER A 14 -8.48 -15.99 -3.14
CA SER A 14 -8.63 -14.82 -2.27
C SER A 14 -7.50 -14.76 -1.26
N GLU A 15 -6.28 -14.49 -1.74
CA GLU A 15 -5.06 -14.57 -0.95
C GLU A 15 -4.18 -13.33 -1.18
N LEU A 16 -3.68 -12.79 -0.08
CA LEU A 16 -2.68 -11.73 -0.03
C LEU A 16 -1.34 -12.32 0.39
N LEU A 17 -0.28 -12.01 -0.34
CA LEU A 17 1.07 -12.45 -0.05
C LEU A 17 1.94 -11.27 0.36
N ILE A 18 2.69 -11.44 1.44
CA ILE A 18 3.64 -10.45 1.97
C ILE A 18 5.00 -11.12 2.14
N PHE A 19 6.02 -10.51 1.55
CA PHE A 19 7.39 -11.00 1.64
C PHE A 19 8.36 -9.93 2.12
N GLY A 20 9.23 -10.29 3.06
CA GLY A 20 10.33 -9.45 3.51
C GLY A 20 9.89 -8.26 4.36
N GLY A 21 10.58 -7.16 4.19
CA GLY A 21 10.42 -5.94 4.98
C GLY A 21 11.42 -5.82 6.11
N GLU A 22 11.33 -4.72 6.83
CA GLU A 22 12.19 -4.42 7.98
C GLU A 22 11.37 -3.88 9.15
N ASN A 23 11.95 -3.93 10.34
CA ASN A 23 11.38 -3.30 11.52
C ASN A 23 12.49 -2.80 12.44
N THR A 24 12.27 -1.66 13.07
CA THR A 24 13.15 -1.12 14.11
C THR A 24 12.67 -1.61 15.46
N VAL A 25 13.52 -2.35 16.16
CA VAL A 25 13.21 -2.94 17.47
C VAL A 25 14.14 -2.40 18.54
N LEU A 26 13.62 -2.26 19.76
CA LEU A 26 14.43 -1.89 20.93
C LEU A 26 15.34 -3.06 21.32
N LYS A 27 16.64 -2.81 21.50
CA LYS A 27 17.55 -3.79 22.09
C LYS A 27 17.34 -3.81 23.60
N PRO A 28 17.27 -4.99 24.23
CA PRO A 28 17.41 -5.08 25.66
C PRO A 28 18.82 -4.61 26.04
N SER A 29 18.91 -3.40 26.60
CA SER A 29 20.18 -2.82 27.04
C SER A 29 20.35 -3.02 28.54
N GLN A 30 21.54 -3.47 28.94
CA GLN A 30 21.94 -3.51 30.36
C GLN A 30 22.31 -2.12 30.92
N SER A 31 22.33 -1.09 30.09
CA SER A 31 22.56 0.31 30.45
C SER A 31 21.36 1.15 30.04
N ASN A 32 20.99 2.14 30.84
CA ASN A 32 19.82 3.03 30.69
C ASN A 32 19.71 3.83 29.37
N LYS A 33 20.40 3.43 28.30
CA LYS A 33 20.25 4.00 26.96
C LYS A 33 19.52 2.99 26.08
N SER A 34 18.33 3.32 25.67
CA SER A 34 17.58 2.57 24.68
C SER A 34 18.34 2.58 23.35
N ALA A 35 18.93 1.45 22.97
CA ALA A 35 19.53 1.28 21.65
C ALA A 35 18.51 0.61 20.73
N THR A 36 18.24 1.18 19.56
CA THR A 36 17.44 0.56 18.53
C THR A 36 18.28 -0.26 17.56
N THR A 37 17.69 -1.26 16.93
CA THR A 37 18.29 -2.01 15.83
C THR A 37 17.26 -2.29 14.77
N THR A 38 17.65 -2.21 13.50
CA THR A 38 16.81 -2.59 12.39
C THR A 38 17.01 -4.06 12.06
N VAL A 39 15.91 -4.79 11.95
CA VAL A 39 15.86 -6.21 11.60
C VAL A 39 15.19 -6.36 10.24
N PHE A 40 15.84 -7.08 9.34
CA PHE A 40 15.32 -7.41 8.00
C PHE A 40 14.76 -8.83 7.99
N TYR A 41 13.70 -9.04 7.23
CA TYR A 41 12.97 -10.31 7.17
C TYR A 41 13.02 -10.90 5.76
N ASN A 42 12.88 -12.23 5.70
CA ASN A 42 12.64 -12.99 4.48
C ASN A 42 11.44 -13.95 4.61
N ASP A 43 10.58 -13.69 5.57
CA ASP A 43 9.36 -14.46 5.75
C ASP A 43 8.40 -14.22 4.57
N LEU A 44 7.76 -15.30 4.11
CA LEU A 44 6.61 -15.24 3.23
C LEU A 44 5.36 -15.51 4.06
N LEU A 45 4.48 -14.52 4.14
CA LEU A 45 3.21 -14.58 4.84
C LEU A 45 2.06 -14.64 3.84
N SER A 46 1.09 -15.48 4.12
CA SER A 46 -0.14 -15.61 3.36
C SER A 46 -1.32 -15.22 4.24
N PHE A 47 -2.18 -14.37 3.73
CA PHE A 47 -3.44 -13.99 4.36
C PHE A 47 -4.60 -14.36 3.46
N ASN A 48 -5.48 -15.22 3.95
CA ASN A 48 -6.72 -15.55 3.26
C ASN A 48 -7.76 -14.47 3.54
N THR A 49 -8.17 -13.74 2.51
CA THR A 49 -9.09 -12.60 2.65
C THR A 49 -10.54 -13.01 2.93
N ALA A 50 -10.90 -14.28 2.71
CA ALA A 50 -12.25 -14.79 2.97
C ALA A 50 -12.46 -15.21 4.42
N ASN A 51 -11.51 -15.93 5.01
CA ASN A 51 -11.59 -16.45 6.38
C ASN A 51 -10.67 -15.74 7.38
N HIS A 52 -9.84 -14.78 6.93
CA HIS A 52 -8.91 -13.98 7.72
C HIS A 52 -7.80 -14.78 8.41
N VAL A 53 -7.46 -15.94 7.88
CA VAL A 53 -6.40 -16.80 8.43
C VAL A 53 -5.04 -16.41 7.87
N TRP A 54 -4.06 -16.24 8.75
CA TRP A 54 -2.66 -16.03 8.42
C TRP A 54 -1.88 -17.34 8.44
N LYS A 55 -1.01 -17.51 7.47
CA LYS A 55 -0.06 -18.63 7.42
C LYS A 55 1.34 -18.11 7.12
N LYS A 56 2.32 -18.58 7.88
CA LYS A 56 3.74 -18.41 7.53
C LYS A 56 4.15 -19.58 6.65
N ILE A 57 4.67 -19.27 5.47
CA ILE A 57 5.07 -20.28 4.49
C ILE A 57 6.57 -20.47 4.57
N THR A 58 6.99 -21.72 4.77
CA THR A 58 8.40 -22.08 4.78
C THR A 58 8.77 -22.69 3.44
N SER A 59 9.75 -22.12 2.76
CA SER A 59 10.34 -22.64 1.54
C SER A 59 11.81 -23.00 1.78
N GLN A 60 12.28 -24.05 1.14
CA GLN A 60 13.67 -24.49 1.26
C GLN A 60 14.66 -23.52 0.59
N ASN A 61 14.20 -22.81 -0.42
CA ASN A 61 15.01 -21.88 -1.19
C ASN A 61 14.31 -20.53 -1.23
N SER A 62 14.59 -19.68 -0.26
CA SER A 62 13.99 -18.35 -0.10
C SER A 62 15.01 -17.26 -0.39
N PRO A 63 14.61 -16.10 -0.94
CA PRO A 63 15.50 -14.94 -1.01
C PRO A 63 16.02 -14.55 0.37
N MET A 64 17.20 -13.97 0.42
CA MET A 64 17.76 -13.43 1.67
C MET A 64 16.92 -12.27 2.21
N PRO A 65 16.97 -11.98 3.52
CA PRO A 65 16.23 -10.88 4.13
C PRO A 65 16.47 -9.56 3.42
N ARG A 66 15.39 -8.83 3.16
CA ARG A 66 15.42 -7.55 2.45
C ARG A 66 14.19 -6.69 2.67
N SER A 67 14.35 -5.40 2.49
CA SER A 67 13.27 -4.42 2.37
C SER A 67 13.39 -3.61 1.08
N SER A 68 12.39 -2.81 0.76
CA SER A 68 12.39 -1.91 -0.39
C SER A 68 12.67 -2.57 -1.75
N ALA A 69 12.45 -3.89 -1.84
CA ALA A 69 12.43 -4.61 -3.11
C ALA A 69 11.16 -4.28 -3.90
N ALA A 70 11.22 -4.43 -5.21
CA ALA A 70 10.02 -4.37 -6.04
C ALA A 70 9.44 -5.78 -6.26
N SER A 71 8.13 -5.87 -6.34
CA SER A 71 7.40 -7.09 -6.66
C SER A 71 6.28 -6.84 -7.65
N CYS A 72 5.98 -7.86 -8.46
CA CYS A 72 4.87 -7.83 -9.38
C CYS A 72 4.34 -9.25 -9.61
N ALA A 73 3.05 -9.45 -9.38
CA ALA A 73 2.37 -10.69 -9.74
C ALA A 73 1.92 -10.66 -11.21
N HIS A 74 1.94 -11.82 -11.84
CA HIS A 74 1.53 -12.00 -13.24
C HIS A 74 0.38 -13.01 -13.34
N PRO A 75 -0.61 -12.79 -14.22
CA PRO A 75 -1.77 -13.69 -14.38
C PRO A 75 -1.43 -15.16 -14.69
N SER A 76 -0.20 -15.45 -15.14
CA SER A 76 0.28 -16.83 -15.31
C SER A 76 0.44 -17.63 -14.01
N GLY A 77 0.27 -17.00 -12.84
CA GLY A 77 0.41 -17.65 -11.54
C GLY A 77 1.76 -17.46 -10.86
N ILE A 78 2.59 -16.58 -11.39
CA ILE A 78 3.91 -16.25 -10.82
C ILE A 78 3.94 -14.84 -10.24
N ALA A 79 4.88 -14.62 -9.32
CA ALA A 79 5.26 -13.29 -8.87
C ALA A 79 6.78 -13.12 -8.97
N LEU A 80 7.22 -11.96 -9.41
CA LEU A 80 8.62 -11.60 -9.53
C LEU A 80 9.01 -10.66 -8.38
N VAL A 81 10.17 -10.89 -7.78
CA VAL A 81 10.81 -10.00 -6.79
C VAL A 81 12.21 -9.67 -7.28
N HIS A 82 12.55 -8.39 -7.28
CA HIS A 82 13.87 -7.90 -7.68
C HIS A 82 14.40 -6.88 -6.70
N GLY A 83 15.71 -6.98 -6.41
CA GLY A 83 16.43 -5.96 -5.68
C GLY A 83 16.08 -5.84 -4.21
N GLY A 84 16.09 -4.63 -3.72
CA GLY A 84 15.91 -4.31 -2.31
C GLY A 84 17.24 -4.07 -1.60
N GLU A 85 17.18 -3.90 -0.30
CA GLU A 85 18.33 -3.57 0.54
C GLU A 85 18.39 -4.40 1.81
N PHE A 86 19.58 -4.47 2.37
CA PHE A 86 19.88 -5.11 3.63
C PHE A 86 20.88 -4.30 4.42
N SER A 87 20.68 -4.22 5.73
CA SER A 87 21.67 -3.73 6.68
C SER A 87 21.83 -4.71 7.82
N SER A 88 23.07 -4.94 8.25
CA SER A 88 23.32 -5.77 9.41
C SER A 88 22.82 -5.10 10.70
N PRO A 89 22.48 -5.87 11.77
CA PRO A 89 22.01 -5.30 13.03
C PRO A 89 22.99 -4.32 13.70
N LYS A 90 24.26 -4.42 13.38
CA LYS A 90 25.32 -3.51 13.85
C LYS A 90 25.54 -2.32 12.88
N GLN A 91 24.80 -2.27 11.78
CA GLN A 91 24.90 -1.26 10.73
C GLN A 91 26.32 -1.11 10.12
N ASN A 92 27.12 -2.17 10.21
CA ASN A 92 28.46 -2.21 9.64
C ASN A 92 28.51 -2.83 8.23
N THR A 93 27.40 -3.39 7.77
CA THR A 93 27.23 -3.95 6.45
C THR A 93 25.92 -3.44 5.87
N PHE A 94 25.99 -2.75 4.75
CA PHE A 94 24.84 -2.27 3.98
C PHE A 94 25.09 -2.56 2.50
N TYR A 95 24.07 -3.07 1.81
CA TYR A 95 24.13 -3.26 0.36
C TYR A 95 22.75 -3.36 -0.26
N HIS A 96 22.70 -3.11 -1.56
CA HIS A 96 21.54 -3.37 -2.40
C HIS A 96 21.68 -4.70 -3.12
N TYR A 97 20.55 -5.37 -3.30
CA TYR A 97 20.47 -6.59 -4.09
C TYR A 97 20.26 -6.30 -5.57
N SER A 98 20.80 -7.17 -6.42
CA SER A 98 20.57 -7.18 -7.88
C SER A 98 19.92 -8.45 -8.38
N ASP A 99 19.64 -9.38 -7.48
CA ASP A 99 19.06 -10.68 -7.81
C ASP A 99 17.58 -10.59 -8.17
N THR A 100 17.15 -11.52 -8.99
CA THR A 100 15.76 -11.69 -9.41
C THR A 100 15.27 -13.05 -8.96
N TRP A 101 14.11 -13.06 -8.32
CA TRP A 101 13.46 -14.25 -7.80
C TRP A 101 12.05 -14.39 -8.35
N LEU A 102 11.66 -15.62 -8.63
CA LEU A 102 10.34 -15.98 -9.09
C LEU A 102 9.67 -16.85 -8.02
N LEU A 103 8.47 -16.44 -7.60
CA LEU A 103 7.60 -17.21 -6.74
C LEU A 103 6.52 -17.89 -7.60
N ASP A 104 6.42 -19.20 -7.53
CA ASP A 104 5.23 -19.92 -7.98
C ASP A 104 4.12 -19.72 -6.93
N CYS A 105 3.06 -18.99 -7.29
CA CYS A 105 2.01 -18.63 -6.32
C CYS A 105 1.06 -19.81 -5.98
N SER A 106 1.13 -20.92 -6.72
CA SER A 106 0.37 -22.12 -6.38
C SER A 106 1.12 -23.00 -5.38
N THR A 107 2.39 -23.28 -5.63
CA THR A 107 3.23 -24.14 -4.80
C THR A 107 3.93 -23.40 -3.67
N LYS A 108 4.04 -22.06 -3.76
CA LYS A 108 4.81 -21.18 -2.87
C LYS A 108 6.33 -21.47 -2.88
N GLU A 109 6.81 -22.02 -3.97
CA GLU A 109 8.24 -22.31 -4.15
C GLU A 109 8.95 -21.16 -4.87
N TRP A 110 10.15 -20.84 -4.38
CA TRP A 110 11.00 -19.81 -4.95
C TRP A 110 12.02 -20.38 -5.91
N THR A 111 12.25 -19.67 -7.01
CA THR A 111 13.32 -19.95 -7.97
C THR A 111 14.16 -18.71 -8.20
N LYS A 112 15.46 -18.78 -7.97
CA LYS A 112 16.37 -17.70 -8.33
C LYS A 112 16.62 -17.74 -9.83
N ILE A 113 16.44 -16.59 -10.48
CA ILE A 113 16.71 -16.46 -11.91
C ILE A 113 18.19 -16.17 -12.09
N ASP A 114 18.89 -17.07 -12.80
CA ASP A 114 20.30 -16.87 -13.14
C ASP A 114 20.41 -15.90 -14.32
N GLN A 115 20.92 -14.71 -14.05
CA GLN A 115 21.01 -13.65 -15.06
C GLN A 115 22.32 -12.89 -15.00
N LYS A 116 22.99 -12.86 -16.16
CA LYS A 116 24.20 -12.05 -16.37
C LYS A 116 23.89 -10.58 -16.71
N ASN A 117 22.74 -10.29 -17.31
CA ASN A 117 22.40 -9.00 -17.92
C ASN A 117 21.01 -8.52 -17.43
N GLY A 118 20.85 -8.37 -16.14
CA GLY A 118 19.63 -7.82 -15.54
C GLY A 118 19.84 -6.40 -14.99
N PRO A 119 18.79 -5.81 -14.40
CA PRO A 119 18.89 -4.52 -13.74
C PRO A 119 19.96 -4.56 -12.64
N SER A 120 20.66 -3.44 -12.48
CA SER A 120 21.66 -3.29 -11.42
C SER A 120 21.03 -3.32 -10.03
N ALA A 121 21.86 -3.54 -9.00
CA ALA A 121 21.45 -3.48 -7.61
C ALA A 121 20.77 -2.14 -7.29
N ARG A 122 19.61 -2.18 -6.67
CA ARG A 122 18.78 -1.00 -6.37
C ARG A 122 17.68 -1.28 -5.37
N SER A 123 17.14 -0.20 -4.82
CA SER A 123 15.96 -0.19 -3.96
C SER A 123 14.99 0.92 -4.39
N GLY A 124 13.77 0.88 -3.91
CA GLY A 124 12.78 1.93 -4.20
C GLY A 124 12.33 2.02 -5.66
N HIS A 125 12.73 1.05 -6.50
CA HIS A 125 12.22 0.88 -7.86
C HIS A 125 10.80 0.29 -7.83
N ARG A 126 10.12 0.34 -8.98
CA ARG A 126 8.75 -0.15 -9.10
C ARG A 126 8.62 -1.11 -10.27
N MET A 127 7.75 -2.09 -10.12
CA MET A 127 7.40 -3.04 -11.16
C MET A 127 5.89 -3.05 -11.42
N THR A 128 5.52 -3.30 -12.67
CA THR A 128 4.14 -3.52 -13.08
C THR A 128 4.07 -4.52 -14.22
N VAL A 129 2.86 -4.96 -14.56
CA VAL A 129 2.63 -5.99 -15.58
C VAL A 129 2.07 -5.39 -16.88
N TRP A 130 2.54 -5.88 -18.00
CA TRP A 130 1.91 -5.65 -19.31
C TRP A 130 2.04 -6.89 -20.17
N LYS A 131 0.92 -7.53 -20.49
CA LYS A 131 0.89 -8.80 -21.24
C LYS A 131 1.86 -9.83 -20.65
N ASN A 132 2.78 -10.35 -21.43
CA ASN A 132 3.79 -11.34 -21.00
C ASN A 132 5.07 -10.71 -20.44
N TYR A 133 5.02 -9.42 -20.09
CA TYR A 133 6.17 -8.71 -19.54
C TYR A 133 5.90 -8.17 -18.15
N ILE A 134 6.92 -8.19 -17.32
CA ILE A 134 6.99 -7.40 -16.10
C ILE A 134 7.95 -6.25 -16.37
N LEU A 135 7.46 -5.04 -16.16
CA LEU A 135 8.18 -3.79 -16.40
C LEU A 135 8.81 -3.31 -15.09
N LEU A 136 10.06 -2.92 -15.12
CA LEU A 136 10.79 -2.36 -13.98
C LEU A 136 11.29 -0.96 -14.33
N HIS A 137 11.04 0.01 -13.44
CA HIS A 137 11.50 1.38 -13.62
C HIS A 137 12.12 1.97 -12.35
N GLY A 138 13.23 2.67 -12.53
CA GLY A 138 13.81 3.59 -11.57
C GLY A 138 14.43 2.95 -10.34
N GLY A 139 14.29 3.66 -9.22
CA GLY A 139 14.91 3.31 -7.95
C GLY A 139 16.15 4.14 -7.66
N PHE A 140 16.88 3.73 -6.64
CA PHE A 140 18.13 4.38 -6.23
C PHE A 140 19.18 3.36 -5.78
N ARG A 141 20.42 3.82 -5.78
CA ARG A 141 21.56 3.14 -5.16
C ARG A 141 22.26 4.10 -4.21
N ASP A 142 22.44 3.67 -3.00
CA ASP A 142 23.28 4.35 -2.02
C ASP A 142 24.64 3.64 -1.96
N LEU A 143 25.68 4.37 -2.25
CA LEU A 143 27.07 3.89 -2.23
C LEU A 143 27.82 4.36 -0.99
N GLY A 144 27.12 4.93 0.00
CA GLY A 144 27.68 5.49 1.22
C GLY A 144 28.23 6.90 1.06
N THR A 145 28.89 7.21 -0.06
CA THR A 145 29.42 8.55 -0.37
C THR A 145 28.47 9.39 -1.21
N SER A 146 27.57 8.75 -1.97
CA SER A 146 26.59 9.40 -2.83
C SER A 146 25.41 8.48 -3.10
N THR A 147 24.22 9.09 -3.26
CA THR A 147 23.00 8.40 -3.70
C THR A 147 22.77 8.71 -5.17
N THR A 148 22.62 7.67 -5.98
CA THR A 148 22.32 7.76 -7.41
C THR A 148 20.88 7.32 -7.64
N TYR A 149 20.07 8.17 -8.28
CA TYR A 149 18.71 7.83 -8.74
C TYR A 149 18.74 7.34 -10.18
N LEU A 150 17.82 6.45 -10.51
CA LEU A 150 17.78 5.72 -11.77
C LEU A 150 16.51 6.08 -12.56
N ASP A 151 16.65 6.09 -13.90
CA ASP A 151 15.59 6.40 -14.85
C ASP A 151 15.41 5.30 -15.91
N ASP A 152 16.13 4.19 -15.77
CA ASP A 152 16.12 3.09 -16.72
C ASP A 152 14.83 2.28 -16.69
N LEU A 153 14.45 1.75 -17.83
CA LEU A 153 13.31 0.88 -18.02
C LEU A 153 13.78 -0.50 -18.46
N TRP A 154 13.28 -1.53 -17.80
CA TRP A 154 13.56 -2.92 -18.09
C TRP A 154 12.29 -3.71 -18.30
N CYS A 155 12.33 -4.68 -19.21
CA CYS A 155 11.28 -5.67 -19.43
C CYS A 155 11.79 -7.06 -19.08
N PHE A 156 11.05 -7.76 -18.24
CA PHE A 156 11.25 -9.17 -17.97
C PHE A 156 10.24 -9.99 -18.77
N ASP A 157 10.71 -10.84 -19.66
CA ASP A 157 9.87 -11.75 -20.43
C ASP A 157 9.58 -13.00 -19.60
N ILE A 158 8.33 -13.22 -19.23
CA ILE A 158 7.92 -14.36 -18.40
C ILE A 158 7.96 -15.70 -19.15
N THR A 159 8.10 -15.70 -20.46
CA THR A 159 8.21 -16.93 -21.27
C THR A 159 9.64 -17.42 -21.38
N SER A 160 10.60 -16.52 -21.45
CA SER A 160 12.04 -16.82 -21.55
C SER A 160 12.82 -16.60 -20.26
N TYR A 161 12.23 -15.96 -19.26
CA TYR A 161 12.86 -15.54 -17.99
C TYR A 161 14.10 -14.66 -18.20
N LYS A 162 14.03 -13.76 -19.18
CA LYS A 162 15.13 -12.86 -19.52
C LYS A 162 14.75 -11.40 -19.37
N TRP A 163 15.69 -10.62 -18.83
CA TRP A 163 15.61 -9.17 -18.82
C TRP A 163 16.10 -8.58 -20.14
N LYS A 164 15.43 -7.49 -20.55
CA LYS A 164 15.89 -6.63 -21.63
C LYS A 164 15.73 -5.18 -21.22
N GLN A 165 16.81 -4.41 -21.32
CA GLN A 165 16.75 -2.97 -21.12
C GLN A 165 16.13 -2.30 -22.35
N ILE A 166 15.23 -1.35 -22.11
CA ILE A 166 14.60 -0.55 -23.15
C ILE A 166 15.35 0.78 -23.23
N GLY A 167 16.01 0.98 -24.38
CA GLY A 167 16.67 2.25 -24.70
C GLY A 167 15.74 3.22 -25.40
N PHE A 168 15.98 4.51 -25.20
CA PHE A 168 15.27 5.58 -25.89
C PHE A 168 16.26 6.48 -26.62
N PRO A 169 15.90 7.04 -27.79
CA PRO A 169 16.72 8.04 -28.47
C PRO A 169 16.98 9.25 -27.56
N SER A 170 18.12 9.90 -27.73
CA SER A 170 18.51 11.07 -26.90
C SER A 170 17.55 12.25 -26.98
N ASN A 171 16.79 12.37 -28.05
CA ASN A 171 15.77 13.40 -28.25
C ASN A 171 14.38 13.01 -27.71
N HIS A 172 14.23 11.77 -27.18
CA HIS A 172 12.98 11.31 -26.60
C HIS A 172 12.88 11.78 -25.15
N SER A 173 11.76 12.42 -24.81
CA SER A 173 11.52 12.85 -23.44
C SER A 173 11.12 11.65 -22.58
N VAL A 174 11.84 11.43 -21.49
CA VAL A 174 11.60 10.35 -20.52
C VAL A 174 11.42 10.94 -19.12
N PRO A 175 10.78 10.20 -18.18
CA PRO A 175 10.71 10.64 -16.80
C PRO A 175 12.12 10.82 -16.20
N ASP A 176 12.29 11.88 -15.39
CA ASP A 176 13.51 12.05 -14.59
C ASP A 176 13.73 10.84 -13.67
N ALA A 177 15.00 10.56 -13.35
CA ALA A 177 15.38 9.55 -12.40
C ALA A 177 14.69 9.75 -11.05
N ARG A 178 14.15 8.68 -10.47
CA ARG A 178 13.34 8.73 -9.24
C ARG A 178 13.22 7.41 -8.53
N SER A 179 12.85 7.48 -7.27
CA SER A 179 12.45 6.34 -6.45
C SER A 179 11.10 6.60 -5.78
N GLY A 180 10.48 5.55 -5.25
CA GLY A 180 9.24 5.66 -4.49
C GLY A 180 8.04 6.16 -5.29
N HIS A 181 8.13 6.19 -6.61
CA HIS A 181 7.04 6.56 -7.52
C HIS A 181 5.96 5.48 -7.58
N SER A 182 4.81 5.84 -8.12
CA SER A 182 3.74 4.91 -8.45
C SER A 182 3.90 4.40 -9.87
N PHE A 183 3.65 3.11 -10.07
CA PHE A 183 3.79 2.46 -11.37
C PHE A 183 2.70 1.40 -11.52
N ILE A 184 1.61 1.74 -12.22
CA ILE A 184 0.41 0.91 -12.32
C ILE A 184 0.19 0.46 -13.77
N PRO A 185 -0.44 -0.73 -13.97
CA PRO A 185 -0.66 -1.27 -15.31
C PRO A 185 -1.80 -0.53 -16.03
N THR A 186 -1.72 -0.52 -17.34
CA THR A 186 -2.81 -0.12 -18.23
C THR A 186 -2.94 -1.10 -19.37
N GLN A 187 -3.97 -1.01 -20.18
CA GLN A 187 -4.13 -1.84 -21.35
C GLN A 187 -2.96 -1.69 -22.34
N ASP A 188 -2.47 -0.48 -22.54
CA ASP A 188 -1.44 -0.15 -23.50
C ASP A 188 -0.03 -0.06 -22.90
N GLY A 189 0.12 -0.25 -21.62
CA GLY A 189 1.42 -0.16 -20.95
C GLY A 189 1.32 0.13 -19.47
N ALA A 190 1.74 1.32 -19.03
CA ALA A 190 1.76 1.70 -17.63
C ALA A 190 1.64 3.21 -17.40
N ILE A 191 1.13 3.57 -16.22
CA ILE A 191 1.19 4.94 -15.70
C ILE A 191 2.27 5.01 -14.63
N LEU A 192 3.12 6.04 -14.75
CA LEU A 192 4.08 6.44 -13.74
C LEU A 192 3.67 7.78 -13.14
N TRP A 193 3.62 7.88 -11.83
CA TRP A 193 3.28 9.13 -11.14
C TRP A 193 4.17 9.36 -9.92
N GLY A 194 4.61 10.62 -9.76
CA GLY A 194 5.24 11.07 -8.54
C GLY A 194 6.62 10.49 -8.27
N GLY A 195 6.94 10.39 -7.02
CA GLY A 195 8.22 9.89 -6.53
C GLY A 195 9.14 11.00 -6.01
N TYR A 196 10.39 10.63 -5.77
CA TYR A 196 11.39 11.46 -5.13
C TYR A 196 12.76 11.28 -5.77
N CYS A 197 13.54 12.34 -5.83
CA CYS A 197 14.96 12.27 -6.14
C CYS A 197 15.73 13.35 -5.38
N LYS A 198 17.06 13.26 -5.41
CA LYS A 198 17.94 14.33 -4.94
C LYS A 198 18.55 15.03 -6.14
N VAL A 199 18.56 16.35 -6.14
CA VAL A 199 19.18 17.18 -7.16
C VAL A 199 20.36 17.93 -6.56
N LYS A 200 21.37 18.21 -7.37
CA LYS A 200 22.52 19.01 -6.93
C LYS A 200 22.06 20.43 -6.61
N ALA A 201 22.30 20.85 -5.38
CA ALA A 201 22.20 22.22 -4.93
C ALA A 201 23.61 22.89 -5.01
N LYS A 202 23.75 24.13 -4.53
CA LYS A 202 25.05 24.83 -4.55
C LYS A 202 26.12 24.08 -3.74
N LYS A 203 27.35 24.03 -4.24
CA LYS A 203 28.56 23.55 -3.54
C LYS A 203 28.47 22.12 -2.98
N ASN A 204 28.26 21.11 -3.82
CA ASN A 204 28.21 19.68 -3.43
C ASN A 204 27.09 19.29 -2.48
N LEU A 205 26.16 20.18 -2.16
CA LEU A 205 24.96 19.88 -1.40
C LEU A 205 23.89 19.26 -2.32
N GLN A 206 23.22 18.21 -1.87
CA GLN A 206 22.07 17.64 -2.55
C GLN A 206 20.79 18.09 -1.83
N LYS A 207 19.79 18.52 -2.59
CA LYS A 207 18.45 18.87 -2.09
C LYS A 207 17.44 17.85 -2.58
N GLY A 208 16.54 17.42 -1.70
CA GLY A 208 15.41 16.58 -2.04
C GLY A 208 14.43 17.29 -2.98
N LYS A 209 13.87 16.54 -3.92
CA LYS A 209 12.85 17.02 -4.85
C LYS A 209 11.69 16.04 -4.89
N ILE A 210 10.51 16.53 -4.53
CA ILE A 210 9.26 15.78 -4.65
C ILE A 210 8.74 15.95 -6.07
N LEU A 211 8.40 14.83 -6.72
CA LEU A 211 7.86 14.79 -8.06
C LEU A 211 6.36 14.56 -8.03
N SER A 212 5.61 15.21 -8.90
CA SER A 212 4.16 15.06 -9.06
C SER A 212 3.73 15.00 -10.52
N ASP A 213 4.66 14.78 -11.41
CA ASP A 213 4.41 14.60 -12.84
C ASP A 213 3.83 13.22 -13.13
N CYS A 214 3.09 13.13 -14.21
CA CYS A 214 2.43 11.91 -14.66
C CYS A 214 2.90 11.56 -16.06
N TRP A 215 3.26 10.30 -16.27
CA TRP A 215 3.73 9.78 -17.53
C TRP A 215 2.96 8.52 -17.93
N TYR A 216 2.69 8.40 -19.21
CA TYR A 216 2.12 7.20 -19.82
C TYR A 216 3.22 6.48 -20.60
N LEU A 217 3.54 5.26 -20.19
CA LEU A 217 4.38 4.37 -20.95
C LEU A 217 3.51 3.63 -21.97
N LYS A 218 3.72 3.90 -23.25
CA LYS A 218 3.08 3.19 -24.35
C LYS A 218 3.97 2.01 -24.77
N MET A 219 3.52 0.81 -24.43
CA MET A 219 4.19 -0.42 -24.79
C MET A 219 3.87 -0.83 -26.24
N SER A 220 4.75 -1.64 -26.82
CA SER A 220 4.57 -2.26 -28.13
C SER A 220 5.17 -3.66 -28.11
N SER A 221 4.62 -4.58 -28.90
CA SER A 221 5.24 -5.90 -29.13
C SER A 221 6.62 -5.77 -29.80
N ASP A 222 6.80 -4.76 -30.65
CA ASP A 222 8.12 -4.31 -31.07
C ASP A 222 8.70 -3.37 -30.03
N LEU A 223 9.67 -3.86 -29.25
CA LEU A 223 10.30 -3.10 -28.16
C LEU A 223 11.03 -1.84 -28.63
N GLY A 224 11.31 -1.68 -29.94
CA GLY A 224 11.85 -0.45 -30.51
C GLY A 224 10.83 0.67 -30.65
N ASN A 225 9.54 0.38 -30.54
CA ASN A 225 8.45 1.35 -30.67
C ASN A 225 7.83 1.75 -29.32
N ILE A 226 8.46 1.42 -28.21
CA ILE A 226 8.04 1.83 -26.88
C ILE A 226 8.35 3.32 -26.69
N ARG A 227 7.41 4.06 -26.13
CA ARG A 227 7.56 5.50 -25.89
C ARG A 227 6.93 5.96 -24.60
N TRP A 228 7.49 7.01 -24.03
CA TRP A 228 6.91 7.76 -22.92
C TRP A 228 6.13 8.97 -23.44
N GLU A 229 4.97 9.21 -22.86
CA GLU A 229 4.14 10.39 -23.09
C GLU A 229 3.87 11.10 -21.77
N ARG A 230 4.32 12.35 -21.65
CA ARG A 230 4.02 13.15 -20.47
C ARG A 230 2.56 13.59 -20.49
N ARG A 231 1.82 13.32 -19.41
CA ARG A 231 0.46 13.76 -19.24
C ARG A 231 0.38 15.13 -18.60
N LYS A 232 -0.44 16.01 -19.14
CA LYS A 232 -0.69 17.33 -18.56
C LYS A 232 -1.59 17.18 -17.34
N LYS A 233 -1.31 17.97 -16.30
CA LYS A 233 -2.18 18.06 -15.12
C LYS A 233 -3.51 18.70 -15.50
N GLN A 234 -4.61 18.07 -15.11
CA GLN A 234 -5.97 18.52 -15.42
C GLN A 234 -6.86 18.47 -14.17
N GLY A 235 -7.48 19.59 -13.84
CA GLY A 235 -8.38 19.70 -12.70
C GLY A 235 -7.67 19.50 -11.35
N PHE A 236 -8.40 18.88 -10.42
CA PHE A 236 -7.88 18.59 -9.10
C PHE A 236 -6.62 17.70 -9.15
N GLN A 237 -5.65 18.02 -8.30
CA GLN A 237 -4.43 17.24 -8.11
C GLN A 237 -4.22 17.00 -6.62
N PRO A 238 -3.73 15.81 -6.20
CA PRO A 238 -3.24 15.63 -4.84
C PRO A 238 -2.13 16.62 -4.52
N SER A 239 -2.04 17.07 -3.27
CA SER A 239 -0.91 17.87 -2.82
C SER A 239 0.40 17.09 -2.98
N ALA A 240 1.51 17.81 -3.12
CA ALA A 240 2.84 17.22 -3.24
C ALA A 240 3.11 16.35 -2.01
N ARG A 241 3.63 15.14 -2.23
CA ARG A 241 3.92 14.18 -1.16
C ARG A 241 4.85 13.08 -1.63
N VAL A 242 5.55 12.46 -0.70
CA VAL A 242 6.37 11.27 -0.90
C VAL A 242 5.88 10.13 0.00
N GLY A 243 6.33 8.91 -0.26
CA GLY A 243 5.96 7.76 0.56
C GLY A 243 4.47 7.40 0.52
N CYS A 244 3.71 7.93 -0.44
CA CYS A 244 2.37 7.47 -0.73
C CYS A 244 2.42 6.15 -1.51
N SER A 245 1.37 5.35 -1.38
CA SER A 245 1.24 4.07 -2.07
C SER A 245 0.07 4.10 -3.03
N MET A 246 0.26 3.57 -4.23
CA MET A 246 -0.80 3.47 -5.23
C MET A 246 -1.03 2.02 -5.62
N ALA A 247 -2.27 1.56 -5.53
CA ALA A 247 -2.72 0.26 -5.98
C ALA A 247 -3.65 0.40 -7.20
N TYR A 248 -3.63 -0.59 -8.08
CA TYR A 248 -4.48 -0.60 -9.27
C TYR A 248 -5.83 -1.27 -8.96
N HIS A 249 -6.91 -0.63 -9.39
CA HIS A 249 -8.27 -1.17 -9.31
C HIS A 249 -9.12 -0.71 -10.49
N LYS A 250 -9.49 -1.64 -11.37
CA LYS A 250 -10.46 -1.42 -12.47
C LYS A 250 -10.24 -0.12 -13.26
N GLY A 251 -9.05 0.05 -13.82
CA GLY A 251 -8.69 1.21 -14.63
C GLY A 251 -8.34 2.47 -13.83
N ARG A 252 -8.17 2.34 -12.51
CA ARG A 252 -7.84 3.44 -11.61
C ARG A 252 -6.62 3.12 -10.77
N GLY A 253 -5.82 4.15 -10.46
CA GLY A 253 -4.85 4.11 -9.40
C GLY A 253 -5.49 4.64 -8.12
N VAL A 254 -5.42 3.87 -7.03
CA VAL A 254 -5.91 4.28 -5.71
C VAL A 254 -4.71 4.66 -4.86
N LEU A 255 -4.58 5.95 -4.54
CA LEU A 255 -3.47 6.53 -3.78
C LEU A 255 -3.87 6.68 -2.32
N PHE A 256 -2.98 6.27 -1.41
CA PHE A 256 -3.16 6.40 0.02
C PHE A 256 -1.92 7.00 0.70
N GLY A 257 -2.15 7.92 1.63
CA GLY A 257 -1.16 8.40 2.58
C GLY A 257 -0.07 9.26 1.98
N GLY A 258 1.07 9.23 2.61
CA GLY A 258 2.28 9.98 2.26
C GLY A 258 2.63 11.07 3.25
N VAL A 259 3.72 11.75 3.00
CA VAL A 259 4.25 12.85 3.82
C VAL A 259 4.76 13.97 2.93
N TYR A 260 4.67 15.19 3.43
CA TYR A 260 5.27 16.38 2.83
C TYR A 260 6.06 17.13 3.89
N ASP A 261 7.38 17.19 3.69
CA ASP A 261 8.28 17.92 4.55
C ASP A 261 8.44 19.36 4.05
N PHE A 262 8.36 20.33 4.93
CA PHE A 262 8.55 21.74 4.62
C PHE A 262 9.43 22.42 5.67
N GLU A 263 10.17 23.41 5.23
CA GLU A 263 11.02 24.25 6.09
C GLU A 263 10.11 25.32 6.71
N GLU A 264 9.87 25.28 8.01
CA GLU A 264 9.10 26.26 8.74
C GLU A 264 10.00 27.46 9.11
N THR A 265 11.22 27.18 9.53
CA THR A 265 12.31 28.15 9.74
C THR A 265 13.60 27.66 9.10
N GLU A 266 14.68 28.47 9.11
CA GLU A 266 16.00 28.04 8.62
C GLU A 266 16.58 26.85 9.41
N GLU A 267 16.09 26.60 10.63
CA GLU A 267 16.58 25.58 11.56
C GLU A 267 15.54 24.47 11.86
N SER A 268 14.27 24.64 11.48
CA SER A 268 13.20 23.65 11.74
C SER A 268 12.62 23.08 10.45
N LEU A 269 12.51 21.76 10.42
CA LEU A 269 11.80 21.00 9.40
C LEU A 269 10.54 20.44 10.04
N ASP A 270 9.40 20.73 9.46
CA ASP A 270 8.12 20.16 9.89
C ASP A 270 7.51 19.27 8.80
N SER A 271 6.60 18.37 9.16
CA SER A 271 6.10 17.34 8.27
C SER A 271 4.58 17.19 8.37
N ASN A 272 3.92 17.26 7.21
CA ASN A 272 2.51 16.94 7.09
C ASN A 272 2.33 15.49 6.69
N PHE A 273 1.73 14.67 7.56
CA PHE A 273 1.38 13.28 7.28
C PHE A 273 -0.07 13.19 6.79
N TYR A 274 -0.28 12.35 5.77
CA TYR A 274 -1.59 12.21 5.14
C TYR A 274 -2.20 10.83 5.39
N ASN A 275 -3.52 10.79 5.43
CA ASN A 275 -4.33 9.57 5.44
C ASN A 275 -5.45 9.60 4.40
N ASP A 276 -5.43 10.58 3.54
CA ASP A 276 -6.42 10.74 2.49
C ASP A 276 -6.30 9.66 1.40
N LEU A 277 -7.40 9.46 0.71
CA LEU A 277 -7.54 8.47 -0.34
C LEU A 277 -7.95 9.18 -1.63
N PHE A 278 -7.18 8.97 -2.69
CA PHE A 278 -7.47 9.53 -4.01
C PHE A 278 -7.57 8.44 -5.07
N SER A 279 -8.34 8.70 -6.10
CA SER A 279 -8.47 7.83 -7.28
C SER A 279 -8.01 8.58 -8.52
N TYR A 280 -7.06 8.02 -9.23
CA TYR A 280 -6.62 8.48 -10.55
C TYR A 280 -7.25 7.63 -11.62
N GLN A 281 -8.10 8.22 -12.47
CA GLN A 281 -8.69 7.54 -13.59
C GLN A 281 -7.78 7.62 -14.82
N VAL A 282 -7.26 6.49 -15.25
CA VAL A 282 -6.26 6.39 -16.32
C VAL A 282 -6.80 6.92 -17.65
N GLU A 283 -8.01 6.56 -18.02
CA GLU A 283 -8.62 6.92 -19.31
C GLU A 283 -8.80 8.43 -19.47
N THR A 284 -9.29 9.11 -18.43
CA THR A 284 -9.60 10.55 -18.47
C THR A 284 -8.45 11.43 -17.98
N ASN A 285 -7.40 10.85 -17.43
CA ASN A 285 -6.28 11.58 -16.81
C ASN A 285 -6.74 12.56 -15.71
N ARG A 286 -7.64 12.11 -14.83
CA ARG A 286 -8.23 12.94 -13.77
C ARG A 286 -8.13 12.28 -12.41
N TRP A 287 -7.96 13.12 -11.41
CA TRP A 287 -7.95 12.75 -10.00
C TRP A 287 -9.30 13.04 -9.35
N TYR A 288 -9.68 12.18 -8.41
CA TYR A 288 -10.88 12.31 -7.60
C TYR A 288 -10.57 12.03 -6.14
N ASN A 289 -11.18 12.76 -5.25
CA ASN A 289 -11.14 12.47 -3.82
C ASN A 289 -12.08 11.30 -3.52
N CYS A 290 -11.58 10.30 -2.77
CA CYS A 290 -12.34 9.14 -2.30
C CYS A 290 -12.64 9.32 -0.81
N SER A 291 -13.74 9.98 -0.49
CA SER A 291 -14.22 10.08 0.89
C SER A 291 -15.09 8.88 1.26
N LEU A 292 -14.94 8.39 2.49
CA LEU A 292 -15.81 7.36 3.03
C LEU A 292 -17.24 7.88 3.18
N ARG A 293 -18.22 7.07 2.78
CA ARG A 293 -19.64 7.38 2.85
C ARG A 293 -20.29 6.46 3.88
N PRO A 294 -20.56 6.94 5.10
CA PRO A 294 -21.25 6.14 6.10
C PRO A 294 -22.58 5.62 5.55
N GLN A 295 -22.84 4.33 5.72
CA GLN A 295 -24.15 3.77 5.37
C GLN A 295 -25.24 4.53 6.12
N ARG A 296 -26.27 4.95 5.41
CA ARG A 296 -27.50 5.41 6.06
C ARG A 296 -27.99 4.26 6.92
N LYS A 297 -28.03 4.46 8.25
CA LYS A 297 -28.60 3.47 9.17
C LYS A 297 -29.97 3.10 8.61
N ALA A 298 -30.12 1.88 8.12
CA ALA A 298 -31.43 1.34 7.81
C ALA A 298 -32.26 1.58 9.07
N LYS A 299 -33.43 2.24 8.95
CA LYS A 299 -34.34 2.40 10.07
C LYS A 299 -34.52 1.00 10.63
N LYS A 300 -34.04 0.76 11.85
CA LYS A 300 -34.36 -0.46 12.57
C LYS A 300 -35.87 -0.54 12.63
N VAL A 301 -36.46 -1.36 11.79
CA VAL A 301 -37.84 -1.79 11.99
C VAL A 301 -37.78 -2.43 13.36
N ALA A 302 -38.56 -1.89 14.29
CA ALA A 302 -38.63 -2.40 15.65
C ALA A 302 -39.06 -3.86 15.56
N ILE A 303 -38.11 -4.77 15.68
CA ILE A 303 -38.38 -6.21 15.70
C ILE A 303 -39.06 -6.49 17.02
N ASN A 304 -40.32 -6.81 16.95
CA ASN A 304 -41.11 -7.18 18.11
C ASN A 304 -40.53 -8.52 18.64
N LYS A 305 -39.83 -8.49 19.77
CA LYS A 305 -39.09 -9.63 20.35
C LYS A 305 -39.93 -10.85 20.73
N ASN A 306 -41.22 -10.89 20.34
CA ASN A 306 -42.18 -11.96 20.69
C ASN A 306 -42.72 -12.75 19.48
N LYS A 307 -42.11 -12.62 18.29
CA LYS A 307 -42.49 -13.48 17.15
C LYS A 307 -41.53 -14.66 17.01
N ASN A 308 -42.05 -15.82 16.75
CA ASN A 308 -41.27 -17.01 16.43
C ASN A 308 -40.61 -16.83 15.06
N LYS A 309 -39.41 -17.44 14.88
CA LYS A 309 -38.64 -17.37 13.63
C LYS A 309 -39.43 -17.77 12.39
N ASP A 310 -40.41 -18.67 12.57
CA ASP A 310 -41.27 -19.17 11.48
C ASP A 310 -42.26 -18.11 10.99
N ASP A 311 -42.78 -17.24 11.88
CA ASP A 311 -43.69 -16.17 11.52
C ASP A 311 -42.94 -15.02 10.74
N GLU A 312 -41.66 -14.79 11.03
CA GLU A 312 -40.84 -13.82 10.32
C GLU A 312 -40.50 -14.25 8.88
N LEU A 313 -40.22 -15.56 8.72
CA LEU A 313 -39.98 -16.16 7.40
C LEU A 313 -41.23 -16.10 6.52
N GLU A 314 -42.39 -16.33 7.11
CA GLU A 314 -43.66 -16.28 6.41
C GLU A 314 -44.05 -14.86 5.98
N GLU A 315 -43.79 -13.86 6.80
CA GLU A 315 -43.95 -12.42 6.42
C GLU A 315 -43.02 -11.97 5.29
N ILE A 316 -41.75 -12.45 5.31
CA ILE A 316 -40.78 -12.17 4.25
C ILE A 316 -41.19 -12.84 2.95
N LEU A 317 -41.61 -14.12 3.01
CA LEU A 317 -42.07 -14.87 1.84
C LEU A 317 -43.32 -14.22 1.22
N ASN A 318 -44.29 -13.83 2.02
CA ASN A 318 -45.51 -13.15 1.58
C ASN A 318 -45.22 -11.75 0.99
N SER A 319 -44.20 -11.06 1.50
CA SER A 319 -43.78 -9.76 0.96
C SER A 319 -43.11 -9.89 -0.43
N ILE A 320 -42.34 -10.97 -0.63
CA ILE A 320 -41.68 -11.29 -1.90
C ILE A 320 -42.72 -11.71 -2.94
N LEU A 321 -43.65 -12.58 -2.56
CA LEU A 321 -44.75 -13.03 -3.43
C LEU A 321 -45.67 -11.88 -3.87
N LYS A 322 -46.01 -10.96 -2.98
CA LYS A 322 -46.76 -9.75 -3.30
C LYS A 322 -46.01 -8.82 -4.22
N LYS A 323 -44.70 -8.74 -4.10
CA LYS A 323 -43.86 -7.86 -4.92
C LYS A 323 -43.70 -8.36 -6.36
N ASN A 324 -43.81 -9.69 -6.54
CA ASN A 324 -43.65 -10.33 -7.85
C ASN A 324 -44.99 -10.62 -8.55
N ASN A 325 -46.13 -10.23 -8.00
CA ASN A 325 -47.47 -10.41 -8.57
C ASN A 325 -47.84 -11.85 -8.94
N ILE A 326 -47.27 -12.83 -8.17
CA ILE A 326 -47.54 -14.22 -8.38
C ILE A 326 -48.68 -14.65 -7.43
N ASN A 327 -49.87 -14.91 -7.98
CA ASN A 327 -50.97 -15.55 -7.28
C ASN A 327 -50.70 -17.05 -7.30
N THR A 328 -50.30 -17.65 -6.18
CA THR A 328 -50.16 -19.09 -6.02
C THR A 328 -51.23 -19.61 -5.10
N ASP A 329 -51.92 -20.71 -5.54
CA ASP A 329 -52.82 -21.48 -4.74
C ASP A 329 -52.06 -22.24 -3.62
N GLU A 330 -52.73 -22.57 -2.50
CA GLU A 330 -52.09 -23.12 -1.29
C GLU A 330 -51.24 -24.39 -1.52
N GLU A 331 -51.55 -25.19 -2.54
CA GLU A 331 -50.80 -26.43 -2.89
C GLU A 331 -49.40 -26.14 -3.47
N ASP A 332 -49.21 -25.03 -4.17
CA ASP A 332 -47.91 -24.65 -4.74
C ASP A 332 -46.92 -24.10 -3.68
N SER A 333 -47.41 -23.60 -2.55
CA SER A 333 -46.57 -23.08 -1.47
C SER A 333 -45.86 -24.18 -0.68
N GLU A 334 -46.47 -25.36 -0.55
CA GLU A 334 -45.85 -26.54 0.11
C GLU A 334 -44.78 -27.21 -0.76
N ALA A 335 -44.99 -27.20 -2.10
CA ALA A 335 -43.99 -27.71 -3.04
C ALA A 335 -42.70 -26.87 -3.04
N VAL A 336 -42.86 -25.54 -3.00
CA VAL A 336 -41.71 -24.61 -2.91
C VAL A 336 -40.97 -24.72 -1.57
N LYS A 337 -41.70 -24.92 -0.47
CA LYS A 337 -41.08 -25.18 0.87
C LYS A 337 -40.31 -26.49 0.90
N SER A 338 -40.79 -27.54 0.20
CA SER A 338 -40.11 -28.85 0.15
C SER A 338 -38.87 -28.81 -0.77
N GLU A 339 -38.87 -27.99 -1.82
CA GLU A 339 -37.70 -27.80 -2.68
C GLU A 339 -36.62 -26.91 -2.04
N LEU A 340 -37.01 -25.86 -1.31
CA LEU A 340 -36.04 -25.05 -0.53
C LEU A 340 -35.38 -25.88 0.59
N ALA A 341 -36.12 -26.78 1.24
CA ALA A 341 -35.54 -27.67 2.25
C ALA A 341 -34.56 -28.69 1.63
N LYS A 342 -34.80 -29.14 0.41
CA LYS A 342 -33.87 -30.03 -0.33
C LYS A 342 -32.60 -29.28 -0.80
N LEU A 343 -32.71 -28.01 -1.19
CA LEU A 343 -31.57 -27.18 -1.58
C LEU A 343 -30.65 -26.85 -0.39
N ASN A 344 -31.18 -26.79 0.83
CA ASN A 344 -30.38 -26.65 2.03
C ASN A 344 -29.68 -27.95 2.47
N ASP A 345 -30.22 -29.13 2.11
CA ASP A 345 -29.63 -30.43 2.43
C ASP A 345 -28.56 -30.89 1.41
N GLU A 346 -28.58 -30.35 0.16
CA GLU A 346 -27.59 -30.68 -0.87
C GLU A 346 -26.34 -29.82 -0.84
N SER A 347 -26.30 -28.76 -0.01
CA SER A 347 -25.11 -27.90 0.14
C SER A 347 -24.09 -28.43 1.17
N ASP A 348 -24.38 -29.54 1.88
CA ASP A 348 -23.49 -30.07 2.93
C ASP A 348 -22.72 -31.35 2.54
N ALA A 349 -22.65 -31.69 1.27
CA ALA A 349 -21.87 -32.83 0.81
C ALA A 349 -20.97 -32.44 -0.36
N GLU A 350 -19.81 -31.90 -0.03
CA GLU A 350 -18.52 -32.20 -0.68
C GLU A 350 -17.36 -31.44 -0.01
N GLU A 351 -16.34 -32.24 0.34
CA GLU A 351 -15.00 -31.93 0.82
C GLU A 351 -14.84 -31.53 2.29
N SER A 352 -14.77 -32.57 3.10
CA SER A 352 -14.12 -32.58 4.40
C SER A 352 -12.60 -32.58 4.24
N ASP A 353 -11.99 -31.40 4.19
CA ASP A 353 -10.67 -31.21 4.79
C ASP A 353 -10.91 -30.72 6.21
N ALA A 354 -10.56 -31.57 7.16
CA ALA A 354 -10.63 -31.28 8.58
C ALA A 354 -9.59 -30.22 8.95
N ASP A 355 -9.92 -28.96 8.72
CA ASP A 355 -9.36 -27.85 9.48
C ASP A 355 -10.37 -27.52 10.58
N GLU A 356 -9.95 -27.72 11.84
CA GLU A 356 -10.67 -27.27 13.03
C GLU A 356 -11.19 -25.85 12.76
N ALA A 357 -12.48 -25.65 12.97
CA ALA A 357 -13.15 -24.37 12.86
C ALA A 357 -12.56 -23.38 13.88
N ALA A 358 -11.41 -22.81 13.56
CA ALA A 358 -10.87 -21.66 14.27
C ALA A 358 -11.87 -20.52 14.06
N GLU A 359 -12.41 -19.97 15.15
CA GLU A 359 -13.24 -18.78 15.12
C GLU A 359 -12.50 -17.70 14.31
N LYS A 360 -13.22 -17.06 13.36
CA LYS A 360 -12.66 -15.92 12.64
C LYS A 360 -12.15 -14.91 13.64
N PRO A 361 -10.92 -14.39 13.50
CA PRO A 361 -10.45 -13.30 14.34
C PRO A 361 -11.46 -12.15 14.33
N GLU A 362 -11.75 -11.60 15.49
CA GLU A 362 -12.65 -10.44 15.61
C GLU A 362 -12.07 -9.29 14.81
N THR A 363 -12.86 -8.77 13.87
CA THR A 363 -12.54 -7.56 13.13
C THR A 363 -13.49 -6.45 13.56
N THR A 364 -12.99 -5.22 13.62
CA THR A 364 -13.81 -4.05 13.90
C THR A 364 -14.05 -3.26 12.61
N PHE A 365 -15.16 -2.52 12.55
CA PHE A 365 -15.51 -1.69 11.42
C PHE A 365 -15.65 -0.23 11.91
N THR A 366 -14.96 0.68 11.21
CA THR A 366 -14.98 2.10 11.52
C THR A 366 -15.26 2.94 10.28
N THR A 367 -15.80 4.14 10.47
CA THR A 367 -15.98 5.14 9.42
C THR A 367 -14.83 6.14 9.31
N LYS A 368 -13.82 5.99 10.15
CA LYS A 368 -12.60 6.80 10.10
C LYS A 368 -11.53 6.12 9.24
N LEU A 369 -10.83 6.91 8.44
CA LEU A 369 -9.63 6.45 7.75
C LEU A 369 -8.54 6.06 8.76
N PRO A 370 -7.61 5.16 8.37
CA PRO A 370 -6.45 4.82 9.20
C PRO A 370 -5.67 6.07 9.60
N HIS A 371 -4.91 5.99 10.68
CA HIS A 371 -3.96 7.04 11.09
C HIS A 371 -3.04 7.43 9.93
N SER A 372 -2.71 8.70 9.81
CA SER A 372 -1.83 9.23 8.76
C SER A 372 -0.45 8.58 8.78
N ARG A 373 0.11 8.32 7.62
CA ARG A 373 1.37 7.58 7.47
C ARG A 373 2.00 7.69 6.10
N PHE A 374 3.27 7.39 6.02
CA PHE A 374 3.97 7.19 4.75
C PHE A 374 4.56 5.76 4.69
N ASN A 375 4.97 5.33 3.51
CA ASN A 375 5.53 4.00 3.24
C ASN A 375 4.65 2.81 3.69
N ALA A 376 3.33 3.00 3.73
CA ALA A 376 2.41 1.87 3.88
C ALA A 376 2.47 0.97 2.64
N ALA A 377 2.38 -0.33 2.82
CA ALA A 377 2.17 -1.25 1.72
C ALA A 377 0.66 -1.31 1.40
N THR A 378 0.32 -1.17 0.13
CA THR A 378 -1.06 -1.27 -0.35
C THR A 378 -1.16 -2.20 -1.54
N THR A 379 -2.24 -2.97 -1.59
CA THR A 379 -2.61 -3.78 -2.75
C THR A 379 -4.11 -4.01 -2.77
N VAL A 380 -4.64 -4.38 -3.92
CA VAL A 380 -6.05 -4.72 -4.10
C VAL A 380 -6.19 -6.22 -4.30
N VAL A 381 -7.05 -6.84 -3.49
CA VAL A 381 -7.53 -8.21 -3.70
C VAL A 381 -9.03 -8.12 -3.93
N ASP A 382 -9.51 -8.60 -5.05
CA ASP A 382 -10.88 -8.41 -5.53
C ASP A 382 -11.23 -6.90 -5.60
N ASP A 383 -12.14 -6.43 -4.77
CA ASP A 383 -12.53 -5.03 -4.69
C ASP A 383 -12.08 -4.35 -3.38
N ASN A 384 -11.23 -5.01 -2.59
CA ASN A 384 -10.75 -4.51 -1.32
C ASN A 384 -9.31 -4.01 -1.43
N LEU A 385 -9.10 -2.75 -1.04
CA LEU A 385 -7.78 -2.17 -0.82
C LEU A 385 -7.28 -2.59 0.57
N PHE A 386 -6.19 -3.33 0.61
CA PHE A 386 -5.49 -3.67 1.85
C PHE A 386 -4.37 -2.67 2.12
N ILE A 387 -4.27 -2.25 3.39
CA ILE A 387 -3.27 -1.28 3.88
C ILE A 387 -2.53 -1.94 5.04
N TYR A 388 -1.22 -2.08 4.91
CA TYR A 388 -0.37 -2.72 5.89
C TYR A 388 0.80 -1.84 6.31
N GLY A 389 0.96 -1.68 7.62
CA GLY A 389 2.10 -0.99 8.21
C GLY A 389 2.23 0.47 7.78
N GLY A 390 3.44 0.91 7.65
CA GLY A 390 3.84 2.28 7.36
C GLY A 390 4.55 2.93 8.53
N ILE A 391 4.89 4.20 8.37
CA ILE A 391 5.68 5.00 9.32
C ILE A 391 4.93 6.31 9.60
N TRP A 392 5.02 6.74 10.85
CA TRP A 392 4.66 8.08 11.29
C TRP A 392 5.79 8.63 12.17
N GLU A 393 6.00 9.93 12.16
CA GLU A 393 7.04 10.60 12.91
C GLU A 393 6.46 11.73 13.76
N CYS A 394 7.06 11.96 14.92
CA CYS A 394 6.73 13.06 15.80
C CYS A 394 8.03 13.58 16.46
N GLY A 395 8.42 14.80 16.13
CA GLY A 395 9.74 15.32 16.48
C GLY A 395 10.85 14.42 15.94
N ASP A 396 11.79 14.03 16.77
CA ASP A 396 12.90 13.14 16.43
C ASP A 396 12.56 11.64 16.53
N ARG A 397 11.29 11.31 16.77
CA ARG A 397 10.83 9.93 16.99
C ARG A 397 10.12 9.38 15.77
N GLU A 398 10.57 8.20 15.31
CA GLU A 398 9.94 7.42 14.26
C GLU A 398 9.13 6.25 14.86
N PHE A 399 7.91 6.06 14.38
CA PHE A 399 7.00 4.99 14.79
C PHE A 399 6.68 4.08 13.60
N SER A 400 7.07 2.81 13.73
CA SER A 400 6.60 1.77 12.82
C SER A 400 5.17 1.37 13.21
N LEU A 401 4.22 1.56 12.31
CA LEU A 401 2.81 1.34 12.59
C LEU A 401 2.45 -0.14 12.43
N ASP A 402 2.11 -0.79 13.53
CA ASP A 402 1.62 -2.17 13.54
C ASP A 402 0.11 -2.20 13.36
N SER A 403 -0.31 -2.25 12.10
CA SER A 403 -1.73 -2.18 11.77
C SER A 403 -2.03 -2.79 10.41
N PHE A 404 -3.24 -3.30 10.25
CA PHE A 404 -3.73 -3.90 9.01
C PHE A 404 -5.20 -3.62 8.81
N TYR A 405 -5.54 -3.10 7.63
CA TYR A 405 -6.88 -2.65 7.28
C TYR A 405 -7.28 -3.09 5.89
N SER A 406 -8.60 -3.09 5.63
CA SER A 406 -9.13 -3.10 4.27
C SER A 406 -10.26 -2.11 4.08
N ILE A 407 -10.40 -1.63 2.84
CA ILE A 407 -11.46 -0.74 2.40
C ILE A 407 -12.10 -1.33 1.15
N ASP A 408 -13.42 -1.54 1.19
CA ASP A 408 -14.19 -1.94 0.01
C ASP A 408 -14.30 -0.73 -0.94
N LEU A 409 -13.61 -0.81 -2.08
CA LEU A 409 -13.53 0.29 -3.05
C LEU A 409 -14.83 0.50 -3.85
N ASN A 410 -15.72 -0.48 -3.86
CA ASN A 410 -17.04 -0.33 -4.49
C ASN A 410 -18.02 0.43 -3.58
N LYS A 411 -17.94 0.20 -2.27
CA LYS A 411 -18.86 0.79 -1.29
C LYS A 411 -18.31 2.09 -0.71
N LEU A 412 -17.03 2.13 -0.36
CA LEU A 412 -16.39 3.25 0.35
C LEU A 412 -17.19 3.67 1.59
N ASP A 413 -17.70 2.70 2.35
CA ASP A 413 -18.58 2.92 3.49
C ASP A 413 -17.88 2.88 4.84
N GLY A 414 -16.61 2.46 4.85
CA GLY A 414 -15.79 2.39 6.05
C GLY A 414 -14.53 1.56 5.86
N VAL A 415 -13.88 1.30 6.99
CA VAL A 415 -12.61 0.57 7.09
C VAL A 415 -12.81 -0.64 7.97
N THR A 416 -12.43 -1.81 7.48
CA THR A 416 -12.30 -3.01 8.29
C THR A 416 -10.92 -3.00 8.95
N VAL A 417 -10.89 -3.04 10.27
CA VAL A 417 -9.67 -3.10 11.08
C VAL A 417 -9.45 -4.56 11.50
N TYR A 418 -8.39 -5.17 11.02
CA TYR A 418 -7.98 -6.52 11.41
C TYR A 418 -7.18 -6.50 12.71
N TRP A 419 -6.23 -5.59 12.80
CA TRP A 419 -5.56 -5.21 14.05
C TRP A 419 -4.99 -3.79 13.93
N GLU A 420 -4.82 -3.17 15.07
CA GLU A 420 -4.28 -1.82 15.19
C GLU A 420 -3.63 -1.70 16.56
N ASN A 421 -2.38 -1.26 16.60
CA ASN A 421 -1.67 -0.93 17.83
C ASN A 421 -1.06 0.46 17.68
N LEU A 422 -1.76 1.48 18.17
CA LEU A 422 -1.40 2.88 18.09
C LEU A 422 -1.15 3.53 19.48
N ASP A 423 -1.05 2.74 20.55
CA ASP A 423 -0.93 3.27 21.92
C ASP A 423 0.27 4.21 22.11
N GLU A 424 1.40 3.91 21.44
CA GLU A 424 2.60 4.75 21.50
C GLU A 424 2.45 6.02 20.66
N VAL A 425 1.76 5.94 19.53
CA VAL A 425 1.46 7.07 18.65
C VAL A 425 0.54 8.06 19.36
N GLU A 426 -0.57 7.58 19.94
CA GLU A 426 -1.52 8.41 20.67
C GLU A 426 -0.88 9.13 21.87
N ARG A 427 0.06 8.45 22.56
CA ARG A 427 0.84 9.09 23.61
C ARG A 427 1.75 10.20 23.11
N ALA A 428 2.45 9.93 21.99
CA ALA A 428 3.34 10.92 21.39
C ALA A 428 2.58 12.16 20.86
N GLU A 429 1.39 11.97 20.29
CA GLU A 429 0.52 13.07 19.86
C GLU A 429 0.08 13.93 21.05
N GLN A 430 -0.26 13.31 22.18
CA GLN A 430 -0.64 14.03 23.40
C GLN A 430 0.54 14.80 24.01
N GLU A 431 1.74 14.21 24.03
CA GLU A 431 2.97 14.86 24.50
C GLU A 431 3.33 16.05 23.61
N GLY A 432 3.24 15.93 22.26
CA GLY A 432 3.53 17.01 21.33
C GLY A 432 2.55 18.20 21.44
N VAL A 433 1.28 17.96 21.74
CA VAL A 433 0.31 19.03 21.98
C VAL A 433 0.63 19.83 23.26
N VAL A 434 1.12 19.14 24.30
CA VAL A 434 1.47 19.80 25.58
C VAL A 434 2.72 20.69 25.40
N ASP A 435 3.71 20.25 24.65
CA ASP A 435 4.93 21.04 24.39
C ASP A 435 4.64 22.29 23.54
N SER A 436 3.72 22.21 22.58
CA SER A 436 3.33 23.38 21.77
C SER A 436 2.55 24.43 22.56
N ASP A 437 1.76 24.00 23.55
CA ASP A 437 1.00 24.92 24.41
C ASP A 437 1.91 25.69 25.42
N TYR A 438 3.09 25.17 25.71
CA TYR A 438 4.06 25.83 26.59
C TYR A 438 4.98 26.82 25.82
N GLU A 439 5.23 26.61 24.55
CA GLU A 439 6.03 27.53 23.73
C GLU A 439 5.27 28.83 23.39
N ASP A 440 3.94 28.79 23.30
CA ASP A 440 3.09 29.95 23.02
C ASP A 440 2.87 30.86 24.26
N GLU A 441 3.23 30.41 25.49
CA GLU A 441 3.06 31.22 26.72
C GLU A 441 4.32 32.00 27.16
N GLU A 442 5.50 31.79 26.51
CA GLU A 442 6.76 32.48 26.90
C GLU A 442 7.07 33.78 26.13
N ASP A 443 6.31 34.14 25.09
CA ASP A 443 6.57 35.32 24.24
C ASP A 443 5.73 36.59 24.56
N GLU A 444 4.96 36.62 25.68
CA GLU A 444 4.23 37.82 26.13
C GLU A 444 4.76 38.33 27.46
N ASP A 445 5.96 38.89 27.53
CA ASP A 445 6.32 39.92 28.54
C ASP A 445 7.78 40.34 28.31
N ASP A 446 8.00 41.51 27.70
CA ASP A 446 9.01 42.52 28.04
C ASP A 446 9.17 43.58 26.92
N ASP A 447 8.16 44.45 26.83
CA ASP A 447 8.36 45.81 26.34
C ASP A 447 7.91 46.76 27.44
N GLU A 448 8.80 47.04 28.41
CA GLU A 448 8.72 48.24 29.27
C GLU A 448 9.87 49.20 28.91
N ASP A 449 9.41 50.35 28.46
CA ASP A 449 10.04 51.65 28.31
C ASP A 449 11.23 51.96 29.24
N GLU A 450 12.32 52.47 28.70
CA GLU A 450 13.12 53.54 29.34
C GLU A 450 13.58 54.58 28.31
N ASP A 451 12.75 55.63 28.21
CA ASP A 451 13.21 56.95 27.80
C ASP A 451 14.15 57.50 28.86
N GLU A 452 15.37 57.84 28.54
CA GLU A 452 16.15 58.90 29.22
C GLU A 452 16.95 59.72 28.20
N ASP A 453 16.45 60.97 28.10
CA ASP A 453 17.17 62.14 27.60
C ASP A 453 18.47 62.32 28.37
N GLU A 454 19.53 62.68 27.67
CA GLU A 454 20.46 63.74 28.18
C GLU A 454 21.30 64.33 27.03
N ASP A 455 21.11 65.61 26.91
CA ASP A 455 21.92 66.58 26.22
C ASP A 455 23.38 66.64 26.72
N ASP A 456 24.22 67.18 25.90
CA ASP A 456 25.36 68.10 26.09
C ASP A 456 26.75 67.62 25.63
N ASP A 457 27.26 68.52 24.75
CA ASP A 457 28.57 68.89 24.26
C ASP A 457 29.13 68.25 22.97
#